data_c3b8c939118aa4869ee48626cfc363ec
#
_entry.id   c3b8c939118aa4869ee48626cfc363ec
#
_cell.length_a   1.000
_cell.length_b   1.000
_cell.length_c   1.000
_cell.angle_alpha   90.00
_cell.angle_beta   90.00
_cell.angle_gamma   90.00
#
_symmetry.space_group_name_H-M   'P 1'
#
loop_
_entity.id
_entity.type
_entity.pdbx_description
1 polymer ?
#
loop_
_entity_poly.entity_id
_entity_poly.type
_entity_poly.pdbx_seq_one_letter_code
_entity_poly.pdbx_strand_id
1 'polypeptide(L)'
;MAAFRKAVAMGATFIETDLQMSRDARFVAIHDATVDRTTNGQGVVHDMTLSELRKLDAGLWFGSEFVGERIPTLEELLAFSKKNDVVFYLELKPQGSWGGEHALIGALRESGEIPRAVVISFDPAVLLKLRKIEPTLMTGLLYDGQIEKPLDKAIEVGARQVAVRGDLVTPALLSAARKKDLQVVCWTVNHSAHMRTLVAAGVDGIMSDYPDRLVAAVKQETEPVP
;
A
#
# COMPACT_ATOMS: atom_id res chain seq x y z
N MET A 1 8.47 -0.86 -11.86
CA MET A 1 7.40 -0.07 -12.55
C MET A 1 6.52 -0.89 -13.48
N ALA A 2 6.97 -2.01 -14.04
CA ALA A 2 6.16 -2.85 -14.93
C ALA A 2 4.86 -3.36 -14.28
N ALA A 3 4.92 -3.85 -13.03
CA ALA A 3 3.76 -4.31 -12.28
C ALA A 3 2.68 -3.21 -12.14
N PHE A 4 3.06 -1.98 -11.80
CA PHE A 4 2.13 -0.87 -11.65
C PHE A 4 1.47 -0.48 -12.98
N ARG A 5 2.25 -0.44 -14.07
CA ARG A 5 1.69 -0.23 -15.43
C ARG A 5 0.68 -1.32 -15.79
N LYS A 6 0.99 -2.58 -15.45
CA LYS A 6 0.11 -3.71 -15.72
C LYS A 6 -1.17 -3.64 -14.89
N ALA A 7 -1.07 -3.30 -13.59
CA ALA A 7 -2.22 -3.15 -12.72
C ALA A 7 -3.20 -2.08 -13.23
N VAL A 8 -2.69 -0.89 -13.63
CA VAL A 8 -3.51 0.17 -14.24
C VAL A 8 -4.16 -0.28 -15.53
N ALA A 9 -3.41 -0.96 -16.41
CA ALA A 9 -3.97 -1.50 -17.65
C ALA A 9 -5.07 -2.55 -17.42
N MET A 10 -5.08 -3.21 -16.26
CA MET A 10 -6.13 -4.13 -15.83
C MET A 10 -7.30 -3.44 -15.10
N GLY A 11 -7.24 -2.12 -14.91
CA GLY A 11 -8.31 -1.32 -14.30
C GLY A 11 -8.16 -1.05 -12.80
N ALA A 12 -6.97 -1.28 -12.21
CA ALA A 12 -6.71 -0.87 -10.85
C ALA A 12 -6.69 0.67 -10.74
N THR A 13 -7.44 1.20 -9.80
CA THR A 13 -7.49 2.64 -9.47
C THR A 13 -6.66 2.98 -8.23
N PHE A 14 -6.29 1.96 -7.47
CA PHE A 14 -5.42 2.04 -6.30
C PHE A 14 -4.27 1.04 -6.48
N ILE A 15 -3.09 1.42 -6.01
CA ILE A 15 -1.90 0.58 -6.04
C ILE A 15 -1.28 0.62 -4.65
N GLU A 16 -1.02 -0.56 -4.10
CA GLU A 16 -0.32 -0.69 -2.83
C GLU A 16 1.15 -1.06 -3.08
N THR A 17 2.03 -0.53 -2.24
CA THR A 17 3.45 -0.87 -2.24
C THR A 17 4.12 -0.49 -0.92
N ASP A 18 5.17 -1.24 -0.60
CA ASP A 18 5.97 -1.03 0.60
C ASP A 18 7.13 -0.07 0.34
N LEU A 19 7.39 0.82 1.28
CA LEU A 19 8.50 1.74 1.25
C LEU A 19 9.60 1.32 2.23
N GLN A 20 10.81 1.23 1.71
CA GLN A 20 12.04 1.09 2.49
C GLN A 20 12.93 2.31 2.26
N MET A 21 13.75 2.65 3.25
CA MET A 21 14.66 3.79 3.15
C MET A 21 16.09 3.31 2.88
N SER A 22 16.75 3.91 1.89
CA SER A 22 18.17 3.73 1.62
C SER A 22 19.05 4.41 2.67
N ARG A 23 20.35 4.09 2.67
CA ARG A 23 21.36 4.69 3.57
C ARG A 23 21.43 6.21 3.46
N ASP A 24 21.19 6.75 2.29
CA ASP A 24 21.17 8.21 2.00
C ASP A 24 19.77 8.82 2.09
N ALA A 25 18.89 8.19 2.91
CA ALA A 25 17.56 8.68 3.28
C ALA A 25 16.62 8.90 2.08
N ARG A 26 16.66 8.03 1.07
CA ARG A 26 15.75 8.04 -0.08
C ARG A 26 14.81 6.84 -0.02
N PHE A 27 13.52 7.06 -0.24
CA PHE A 27 12.55 5.97 -0.28
C PHE A 27 12.57 5.23 -1.62
N VAL A 28 12.50 3.90 -1.52
CA VAL A 28 12.36 2.97 -2.65
C VAL A 28 11.22 1.99 -2.39
N ALA A 29 10.58 1.53 -3.46
CA ALA A 29 9.49 0.55 -3.39
C ALA A 29 10.08 -0.88 -3.43
N ILE A 30 10.15 -1.51 -2.26
CA ILE A 30 10.57 -2.90 -2.09
C ILE A 30 10.00 -3.45 -0.79
N HIS A 31 9.45 -4.68 -0.83
CA HIS A 31 8.81 -5.30 0.33
C HIS A 31 9.80 -5.69 1.43
N ASP A 32 10.83 -6.45 1.06
CA ASP A 32 11.76 -7.03 2.02
C ASP A 32 12.78 -6.00 2.51
N ALA A 33 13.31 -6.19 3.71
CA ALA A 33 14.42 -5.37 4.21
C ALA A 33 15.74 -5.62 3.46
N THR A 34 15.81 -6.68 2.64
CA THR A 34 16.97 -7.01 1.80
C THR A 34 16.59 -7.04 0.32
N VAL A 35 17.58 -6.91 -0.55
CA VAL A 35 17.38 -6.93 -2.01
C VAL A 35 17.41 -8.34 -2.61
N ASP A 36 17.71 -9.36 -1.82
CA ASP A 36 18.15 -10.71 -2.25
C ASP A 36 17.07 -11.46 -3.04
N ARG A 37 15.80 -11.40 -2.60
CA ARG A 37 14.71 -12.20 -3.19
C ARG A 37 14.24 -11.67 -4.54
N THR A 38 14.25 -10.37 -4.71
CA THR A 38 13.59 -9.70 -5.85
C THR A 38 14.55 -8.90 -6.73
N THR A 39 15.85 -9.10 -6.55
CA THR A 39 16.87 -8.49 -7.41
C THR A 39 18.03 -9.46 -7.70
N ASN A 40 18.93 -9.04 -8.56
CA ASN A 40 20.20 -9.74 -8.82
C ASN A 40 21.33 -9.36 -7.83
N GLY A 41 21.02 -8.58 -6.77
CA GLY A 41 21.95 -8.19 -5.72
C GLY A 41 21.75 -8.96 -4.41
N GLN A 42 22.55 -8.60 -3.41
CA GLN A 42 22.47 -9.12 -2.05
C GLN A 42 22.74 -7.99 -1.06
N GLY A 43 22.08 -8.03 0.10
CA GLY A 43 22.30 -7.11 1.21
C GLY A 43 21.08 -6.37 1.68
N VAL A 44 21.26 -5.61 2.75
CA VAL A 44 20.19 -4.84 3.41
C VAL A 44 19.96 -3.52 2.67
N VAL A 45 18.71 -3.20 2.37
CA VAL A 45 18.33 -1.96 1.65
C VAL A 45 18.87 -0.72 2.36
N HIS A 46 18.75 -0.67 3.69
CA HIS A 46 19.20 0.48 4.49
C HIS A 46 20.73 0.69 4.50
N ASP A 47 21.50 -0.34 4.20
CA ASP A 47 22.97 -0.25 4.10
C ASP A 47 23.45 0.21 2.71
N MET A 48 22.55 0.33 1.75
CA MET A 48 22.83 0.71 0.37
C MET A 48 22.34 2.13 0.06
N THR A 49 23.13 2.88 -0.70
CA THR A 49 22.67 4.17 -1.25
C THR A 49 21.65 3.96 -2.36
N LEU A 50 20.85 4.98 -2.65
CA LEU A 50 19.94 4.96 -3.80
C LEU A 50 20.69 4.62 -5.11
N SER A 51 21.88 5.16 -5.30
CA SER A 51 22.71 4.89 -6.49
C SER A 51 23.08 3.41 -6.61
N GLU A 52 23.37 2.73 -5.50
CA GLU A 52 23.65 1.29 -5.46
C GLU A 52 22.40 0.48 -5.74
N LEU A 53 21.29 0.78 -5.08
CA LEU A 53 19.99 0.13 -5.29
C LEU A 53 19.51 0.24 -6.75
N ARG A 54 19.70 1.38 -7.38
CA ARG A 54 19.28 1.64 -8.77
C ARG A 54 20.13 0.92 -9.83
N LYS A 55 21.26 0.33 -9.47
CA LYS A 55 22.05 -0.53 -10.37
C LYS A 55 21.49 -1.95 -10.45
N LEU A 56 20.72 -2.38 -9.46
CA LEU A 56 20.19 -3.73 -9.38
C LEU A 56 19.07 -3.94 -10.41
N ASP A 57 19.05 -5.14 -10.98
CA ASP A 57 17.93 -5.61 -11.79
C ASP A 57 16.86 -6.20 -10.87
N ALA A 58 15.68 -5.58 -10.86
CA ALA A 58 14.54 -6.00 -10.05
C ALA A 58 13.44 -6.69 -10.89
N GLY A 59 13.75 -7.10 -12.11
CA GLY A 59 12.79 -7.74 -13.01
C GLY A 59 13.15 -9.17 -13.40
N LEU A 60 14.42 -9.48 -13.59
CA LEU A 60 14.89 -10.78 -14.07
C LEU A 60 14.39 -11.97 -13.23
N TRP A 61 14.32 -11.81 -11.91
CA TRP A 61 13.83 -12.85 -11.00
C TRP A 61 12.39 -13.29 -11.28
N PHE A 62 11.57 -12.38 -11.82
CA PHE A 62 10.18 -12.64 -12.15
C PHE A 62 10.02 -13.23 -13.56
N GLY A 63 10.81 -12.75 -14.54
CA GLY A 63 10.79 -13.22 -15.91
C GLY A 63 11.76 -12.48 -16.80
N SER A 64 12.27 -13.14 -17.85
CA SER A 64 13.25 -12.57 -18.77
C SER A 64 12.75 -11.32 -19.50
N GLU A 65 11.43 -11.19 -19.71
CA GLU A 65 10.78 -10.03 -20.31
C GLU A 65 10.86 -8.77 -19.45
N PHE A 66 11.19 -8.91 -18.16
CA PHE A 66 11.31 -7.79 -17.22
C PHE A 66 12.76 -7.41 -16.90
N VAL A 67 13.73 -8.03 -17.59
CA VAL A 67 15.16 -7.66 -17.45
C VAL A 67 15.34 -6.16 -17.63
N GLY A 68 16.10 -5.54 -16.72
CA GLY A 68 16.36 -4.11 -16.71
C GLY A 68 15.36 -3.26 -15.93
N GLU A 69 14.26 -3.82 -15.40
CA GLU A 69 13.42 -3.08 -14.45
C GLU A 69 14.23 -2.76 -13.19
N ARG A 70 14.07 -1.54 -12.68
CA ARG A 70 14.79 -1.05 -11.51
C ARG A 70 13.86 -0.99 -10.30
N ILE A 71 14.44 -1.03 -9.09
CA ILE A 71 13.69 -0.74 -7.86
C ILE A 71 13.14 0.69 -7.97
N PRO A 72 11.81 0.91 -7.94
CA PRO A 72 11.24 2.25 -8.09
C PRO A 72 11.57 3.16 -6.92
N THR A 73 11.74 4.46 -7.17
CA THR A 73 11.84 5.47 -6.11
C THR A 73 10.47 6.04 -5.77
N LEU A 74 10.34 6.69 -4.60
CA LEU A 74 9.11 7.38 -4.22
C LEU A 74 8.73 8.45 -5.26
N GLU A 75 9.70 9.20 -5.77
CA GLU A 75 9.46 10.24 -6.78
C GLU A 75 8.90 9.65 -8.08
N GLU A 76 9.39 8.47 -8.49
CA GLU A 76 8.84 7.76 -9.66
C GLU A 76 7.41 7.30 -9.42
N LEU A 77 7.08 6.85 -8.19
CA LEU A 77 5.70 6.47 -7.82
C LEU A 77 4.77 7.69 -7.85
N LEU A 78 5.17 8.81 -7.26
CA LEU A 78 4.35 10.03 -7.22
C LEU A 78 4.13 10.61 -8.63
N ALA A 79 5.16 10.60 -9.48
CA ALA A 79 5.02 10.99 -10.88
C ALA A 79 4.09 10.03 -11.65
N PHE A 80 4.14 8.73 -11.35
CA PHE A 80 3.26 7.73 -11.94
C PHE A 80 1.81 7.91 -11.47
N SER A 81 1.57 8.16 -10.18
CA SER A 81 0.27 8.51 -9.60
C SER A 81 -0.40 9.64 -10.39
N LYS A 82 0.30 10.76 -10.48
CA LYS A 82 -0.19 11.95 -11.17
C LYS A 82 -0.50 11.71 -12.64
N LYS A 83 0.36 10.97 -13.35
CA LYS A 83 0.21 10.70 -14.79
C LYS A 83 -0.98 9.79 -15.10
N ASN A 84 -1.28 8.82 -14.22
CA ASN A 84 -2.27 7.77 -14.47
C ASN A 84 -3.55 7.92 -13.64
N ASP A 85 -3.65 8.98 -12.85
CA ASP A 85 -4.77 9.26 -11.94
C ASP A 85 -5.09 8.08 -11.00
N VAL A 86 -4.04 7.52 -10.40
CA VAL A 86 -4.15 6.42 -9.44
C VAL A 86 -3.73 6.86 -8.05
N VAL A 87 -4.34 6.28 -7.02
CA VAL A 87 -3.99 6.50 -5.61
C VAL A 87 -2.97 5.47 -5.17
N PHE A 88 -1.90 5.89 -4.50
CA PHE A 88 -0.99 4.95 -3.84
C PHE A 88 -1.34 4.74 -2.38
N TYR A 89 -1.42 3.47 -2.00
CA TYR A 89 -1.30 3.00 -0.63
C TYR A 89 0.18 2.72 -0.37
N LEU A 90 0.80 3.51 0.49
CA LEU A 90 2.23 3.44 0.79
C LEU A 90 2.40 2.84 2.19
N GLU A 91 2.86 1.59 2.28
CA GLU A 91 3.16 0.99 3.57
C GLU A 91 4.49 1.53 4.10
N LEU A 92 4.44 2.16 5.28
CA LEU A 92 5.63 2.46 6.07
C LEU A 92 5.86 1.36 7.10
N LYS A 93 6.92 0.58 6.91
CA LYS A 93 7.36 -0.41 7.88
C LYS A 93 8.18 0.24 9.00
N PRO A 94 7.93 -0.10 10.28
CA PRO A 94 8.65 0.52 11.41
C PRO A 94 10.16 0.40 11.31
N GLN A 95 10.62 -0.77 10.84
CA GLN A 95 12.04 -1.09 10.68
C GLN A 95 12.65 -0.56 9.37
N GLY A 96 11.80 -0.13 8.42
CA GLY A 96 12.23 0.33 7.10
C GLY A 96 12.15 1.84 6.90
N SER A 97 11.44 2.56 7.76
CA SER A 97 11.23 4.01 7.62
C SER A 97 12.26 4.86 8.39
N TRP A 98 12.91 4.31 9.39
CA TRP A 98 13.99 4.94 10.18
C TRP A 98 13.75 6.41 10.56
N GLY A 99 12.50 6.78 10.86
CA GLY A 99 12.14 8.16 11.15
C GLY A 99 11.88 9.03 9.90
N GLY A 100 11.67 8.39 8.75
CA GLY A 100 11.45 9.07 7.47
C GLY A 100 10.09 9.73 7.27
N GLU A 101 9.25 9.82 8.31
CA GLU A 101 7.91 10.39 8.21
C GLU A 101 7.93 11.84 7.68
N HIS A 102 8.92 12.64 8.12
CA HIS A 102 9.09 14.01 7.60
C HIS A 102 9.52 14.02 6.13
N ALA A 103 10.42 13.12 5.73
CA ALA A 103 10.87 13.02 4.34
C ALA A 103 9.72 12.59 3.43
N LEU A 104 8.91 11.62 3.84
CA LEU A 104 7.72 11.20 3.09
C LEU A 104 6.73 12.35 2.92
N ILE A 105 6.37 13.03 4.01
CA ILE A 105 5.44 14.17 3.97
C ILE A 105 6.01 15.30 3.11
N GLY A 106 7.31 15.58 3.20
CA GLY A 106 7.99 16.54 2.33
C GLY A 106 7.79 16.21 0.86
N ALA A 107 8.10 14.99 0.46
CA ALA A 107 7.94 14.53 -0.93
C ALA A 107 6.47 14.59 -1.42
N LEU A 108 5.53 14.18 -0.56
CA LEU A 108 4.09 14.26 -0.89
C LEU A 108 3.61 15.70 -1.05
N ARG A 109 4.08 16.65 -0.23
CA ARG A 109 3.77 18.07 -0.33
C ARG A 109 4.36 18.68 -1.59
N GLU A 110 5.63 18.45 -1.86
CA GLU A 110 6.34 18.97 -3.03
C GLU A 110 5.73 18.50 -4.36
N SER A 111 5.29 17.23 -4.41
CA SER A 111 4.61 16.68 -5.59
C SER A 111 3.14 17.07 -5.71
N GLY A 112 2.52 17.57 -4.63
CA GLY A 112 1.08 17.85 -4.55
C GLY A 112 0.21 16.60 -4.40
N GLU A 113 0.79 15.47 -3.97
CA GLU A 113 0.11 14.17 -3.92
C GLU A 113 -0.51 13.83 -2.55
N ILE A 114 -0.48 14.73 -1.57
CA ILE A 114 -1.17 14.52 -0.26
C ILE A 114 -2.63 14.04 -0.44
N PRO A 115 -3.45 14.63 -1.33
CA PRO A 115 -4.84 14.19 -1.49
C PRO A 115 -5.01 12.82 -2.16
N ARG A 116 -3.95 12.31 -2.81
CA ARG A 116 -3.95 11.04 -3.56
C ARG A 116 -3.02 9.98 -2.99
N ALA A 117 -2.55 10.17 -1.77
CA ALA A 117 -1.78 9.16 -1.07
C ALA A 117 -2.52 8.69 0.18
N VAL A 118 -2.46 7.40 0.43
CA VAL A 118 -2.86 6.80 1.70
C VAL A 118 -1.62 6.17 2.30
N VAL A 119 -1.27 6.51 3.53
CA VAL A 119 -0.15 5.84 4.21
C VAL A 119 -0.68 4.83 5.21
N ILE A 120 -0.23 3.60 5.07
CA ILE A 120 -0.63 2.49 5.94
C ILE A 120 0.58 1.98 6.73
N SER A 121 0.33 1.45 7.92
CA SER A 121 1.38 0.85 8.77
C SER A 121 0.78 -0.10 9.79
N PHE A 122 1.52 -1.14 10.15
CA PHE A 122 1.25 -1.98 11.32
C PHE A 122 1.61 -1.28 12.64
N ASP A 123 2.46 -0.24 12.60
CA ASP A 123 2.87 0.49 13.79
C ASP A 123 1.99 1.72 14.03
N PRO A 124 1.15 1.71 15.08
CA PRO A 124 0.35 2.87 15.46
C PRO A 124 1.18 4.13 15.73
N ALA A 125 2.44 3.99 16.18
CA ALA A 125 3.29 5.14 16.49
C ALA A 125 3.70 5.90 15.22
N VAL A 126 3.93 5.19 14.10
CA VAL A 126 4.19 5.79 12.79
C VAL A 126 2.99 6.63 12.35
N LEU A 127 1.77 6.06 12.43
CA LEU A 127 0.54 6.77 12.04
C LEU A 127 0.28 8.01 12.90
N LEU A 128 0.52 7.92 14.21
CA LEU A 128 0.41 9.06 15.13
C LEU A 128 1.39 10.18 14.79
N LYS A 129 2.64 9.85 14.41
CA LYS A 129 3.63 10.84 13.95
C LYS A 129 3.19 11.50 12.66
N LEU A 130 2.77 10.72 11.65
CA LEU A 130 2.27 11.24 10.38
C LEU A 130 1.09 12.19 10.61
N ARG A 131 0.14 11.82 11.45
CA ARG A 131 -1.02 12.65 11.82
C ARG A 131 -0.63 14.00 12.43
N LYS A 132 0.46 14.04 13.23
CA LYS A 132 0.97 15.28 13.82
C LYS A 132 1.65 16.19 12.78
N ILE A 133 2.36 15.60 11.80
CA ILE A 133 3.08 16.34 10.76
C ILE A 133 2.13 16.84 9.66
N GLU A 134 1.17 15.99 9.25
CA GLU A 134 0.21 16.27 8.19
C GLU A 134 -1.19 15.76 8.56
N PRO A 135 -2.01 16.58 9.22
CA PRO A 135 -3.34 16.19 9.67
C PRO A 135 -4.33 15.86 8.54
N THR A 136 -4.06 16.28 7.32
CA THR A 136 -4.94 16.07 6.15
C THR A 136 -4.65 14.77 5.42
N LEU A 137 -3.46 14.16 5.65
CA LEU A 137 -3.09 12.89 5.03
C LEU A 137 -4.04 11.77 5.45
N MET A 138 -4.53 11.02 4.46
CA MET A 138 -5.26 9.79 4.72
C MET A 138 -4.31 8.72 5.25
N THR A 139 -4.67 8.13 6.40
CA THR A 139 -3.88 7.04 6.99
C THR A 139 -4.76 5.84 7.33
N GLY A 140 -4.18 4.65 7.28
CA GLY A 140 -4.82 3.38 7.62
C GLY A 140 -3.98 2.51 8.54
N LEU A 141 -4.62 1.92 9.56
CA LEU A 141 -3.98 0.96 10.45
C LEU A 141 -4.06 -0.44 9.84
N LEU A 142 -2.90 -1.06 9.57
CA LEU A 142 -2.83 -2.45 9.14
C LEU A 142 -3.14 -3.38 10.31
N TYR A 143 -3.98 -4.39 10.06
CA TYR A 143 -4.44 -5.34 11.07
C TYR A 143 -4.42 -6.79 10.55
N ASP A 144 -3.64 -7.63 11.23
CA ASP A 144 -3.45 -9.06 10.96
C ASP A 144 -3.95 -9.98 12.07
N GLY A 145 -4.62 -9.41 13.09
CA GLY A 145 -5.12 -10.13 14.25
C GLY A 145 -4.32 -9.91 15.54
N GLN A 146 -3.17 -9.20 15.48
CA GLN A 146 -2.30 -9.03 16.66
C GLN A 146 -2.65 -7.81 17.52
N ILE A 147 -3.32 -6.81 16.98
CA ILE A 147 -3.70 -5.61 17.73
C ILE A 147 -5.01 -5.87 18.47
N GLU A 148 -5.01 -5.68 19.79
CA GLU A 148 -6.25 -5.69 20.58
C GLU A 148 -7.08 -4.44 20.25
N LYS A 149 -8.39 -4.62 19.98
CA LYS A 149 -9.33 -3.54 19.63
C LYS A 149 -8.84 -2.64 18.47
N PRO A 150 -8.62 -3.19 17.27
CA PRO A 150 -8.00 -2.46 16.16
C PRO A 150 -8.77 -1.19 15.73
N LEU A 151 -10.08 -1.18 15.84
CA LEU A 151 -10.90 -0.01 15.50
C LEU A 151 -10.70 1.14 16.50
N ASP A 152 -10.59 0.84 17.79
CA ASP A 152 -10.33 1.84 18.82
C ASP A 152 -8.90 2.39 18.66
N LYS A 153 -7.95 1.51 18.35
CA LYS A 153 -6.57 1.91 18.07
C LYS A 153 -6.45 2.81 16.84
N ALA A 154 -7.18 2.50 15.76
CA ALA A 154 -7.22 3.37 14.58
C ALA A 154 -7.69 4.79 14.91
N ILE A 155 -8.76 4.90 15.71
CA ILE A 155 -9.26 6.21 16.18
C ILE A 155 -8.23 6.93 17.03
N GLU A 156 -7.60 6.23 17.98
CA GLU A 156 -6.59 6.80 18.87
C GLU A 156 -5.43 7.46 18.11
N VAL A 157 -4.98 6.83 17.03
CA VAL A 157 -3.90 7.38 16.17
C VAL A 157 -4.39 8.31 15.07
N GLY A 158 -5.70 8.54 14.97
CA GLY A 158 -6.32 9.41 13.99
C GLY A 158 -6.33 8.83 12.56
N ALA A 159 -6.19 7.51 12.41
CA ALA A 159 -6.39 6.84 11.14
C ALA A 159 -7.89 6.85 10.75
N ARG A 160 -8.17 6.98 9.45
CA ARG A 160 -9.53 6.93 8.91
C ARG A 160 -9.88 5.59 8.31
N GLN A 161 -8.89 4.70 8.19
CA GLN A 161 -9.06 3.37 7.63
C GLN A 161 -8.45 2.31 8.56
N VAL A 162 -9.01 1.10 8.50
CA VAL A 162 -8.37 -0.11 9.00
C VAL A 162 -8.17 -1.04 7.80
N ALA A 163 -6.91 -1.36 7.50
CA ALA A 163 -6.55 -2.30 6.45
C ALA A 163 -6.42 -3.71 7.05
N VAL A 164 -7.45 -4.51 6.88
CA VAL A 164 -7.67 -5.79 7.59
C VAL A 164 -7.26 -6.97 6.72
N ARG A 165 -6.54 -7.94 7.28
CA ARG A 165 -6.29 -9.20 6.59
C ARG A 165 -7.64 -9.87 6.23
N GLY A 166 -7.80 -10.26 4.96
CA GLY A 166 -9.10 -10.62 4.37
C GLY A 166 -9.90 -11.70 5.13
N ASP A 167 -9.21 -12.66 5.75
CA ASP A 167 -9.84 -13.75 6.55
C ASP A 167 -10.38 -13.27 7.91
N LEU A 168 -10.01 -12.06 8.35
CA LEU A 168 -10.49 -11.45 9.60
C LEU A 168 -11.69 -10.51 9.39
N VAL A 169 -12.09 -10.26 8.15
CA VAL A 169 -13.24 -9.41 7.84
C VAL A 169 -14.53 -10.16 8.19
N THR A 170 -15.31 -9.59 9.10
CA THR A 170 -16.62 -10.14 9.52
C THR A 170 -17.70 -9.08 9.41
N PRO A 171 -18.99 -9.47 9.27
CA PRO A 171 -20.10 -8.51 9.31
C PRO A 171 -20.11 -7.65 10.59
N ALA A 172 -19.72 -8.24 11.72
CA ALA A 172 -19.62 -7.53 13.00
C ALA A 172 -18.54 -6.44 12.95
N LEU A 173 -17.34 -6.74 12.39
CA LEU A 173 -16.26 -5.77 12.22
C LEU A 173 -16.71 -4.63 11.30
N LEU A 174 -17.31 -4.93 10.16
CA LEU A 174 -17.79 -3.91 9.21
C LEU A 174 -18.85 -3.00 9.85
N SER A 175 -19.83 -3.58 10.57
CA SER A 175 -20.85 -2.82 11.29
C SER A 175 -20.23 -1.91 12.37
N ALA A 176 -19.26 -2.42 13.12
CA ALA A 176 -18.56 -1.64 14.15
C ALA A 176 -17.69 -0.51 13.56
N ALA A 177 -17.02 -0.75 12.45
CA ALA A 177 -16.22 0.24 11.72
C ALA A 177 -17.10 1.39 11.21
N ARG A 178 -18.23 1.06 10.56
CA ARG A 178 -19.22 2.07 10.08
C ARG A 178 -19.74 2.96 11.20
N LYS A 179 -20.04 2.39 12.40
CA LYS A 179 -20.48 3.18 13.56
C LYS A 179 -19.41 4.15 14.08
N LYS A 180 -18.17 3.94 13.72
CA LYS A 180 -17.01 4.73 14.09
C LYS A 180 -16.49 5.61 12.96
N ASP A 181 -17.20 5.67 11.83
CA ASP A 181 -16.79 6.40 10.61
C ASP A 181 -15.40 5.97 10.10
N LEU A 182 -15.10 4.67 10.23
CA LEU A 182 -13.88 4.05 9.72
C LEU A 182 -14.18 3.26 8.46
N GLN A 183 -13.36 3.46 7.44
CA GLN A 183 -13.34 2.63 6.24
C GLN A 183 -12.59 1.31 6.51
N VAL A 184 -13.07 0.24 5.88
CA VAL A 184 -12.43 -1.07 5.95
C VAL A 184 -11.92 -1.46 4.56
N VAL A 185 -10.59 -1.52 4.41
CA VAL A 185 -9.91 -2.06 3.24
C VAL A 185 -9.34 -3.42 3.62
N CYS A 186 -9.38 -4.41 2.73
CA CYS A 186 -8.85 -5.74 3.07
C CYS A 186 -7.72 -6.19 2.14
N TRP A 187 -6.80 -7.01 2.68
CA TRP A 187 -5.57 -7.50 2.04
C TRP A 187 -5.23 -8.92 2.53
N THR A 188 -4.47 -9.76 1.83
CA THR A 188 -4.39 -9.78 0.38
C THR A 188 -5.41 -10.82 -0.09
N VAL A 189 -6.34 -10.44 -0.93
CA VAL A 189 -7.46 -11.30 -1.35
C VAL A 189 -7.29 -11.68 -2.82
N ASN A 190 -7.00 -12.97 -3.09
CA ASN A 190 -6.64 -13.45 -4.43
C ASN A 190 -7.68 -14.41 -5.05
N HIS A 191 -8.62 -14.92 -4.25
CA HIS A 191 -9.66 -15.85 -4.69
C HIS A 191 -10.94 -15.09 -5.10
N SER A 192 -11.39 -15.25 -6.35
CA SER A 192 -12.54 -14.54 -6.90
C SER A 192 -13.83 -14.74 -6.09
N ALA A 193 -14.07 -15.93 -5.52
CA ALA A 193 -15.22 -16.16 -4.67
C ALA A 193 -15.18 -15.32 -3.39
N HIS A 194 -13.99 -15.20 -2.76
CA HIS A 194 -13.80 -14.38 -1.57
C HIS A 194 -13.89 -12.88 -1.91
N MET A 195 -13.36 -12.44 -3.07
CA MET A 195 -13.54 -11.07 -3.56
C MET A 195 -15.01 -10.69 -3.64
N ARG A 196 -15.86 -11.53 -4.31
CA ARG A 196 -17.30 -11.29 -4.41
C ARG A 196 -17.98 -11.21 -3.05
N THR A 197 -17.67 -12.15 -2.14
CA THR A 197 -18.22 -12.12 -0.78
C THR A 197 -17.92 -10.81 -0.05
N LEU A 198 -16.67 -10.31 -0.17
CA LEU A 198 -16.26 -9.07 0.49
C LEU A 198 -16.88 -7.82 -0.18
N VAL A 199 -16.98 -7.80 -1.52
CA VAL A 199 -17.68 -6.73 -2.25
C VAL A 199 -19.15 -6.69 -1.82
N ALA A 200 -19.85 -7.83 -1.82
CA ALA A 200 -21.24 -7.92 -1.39
C ALA A 200 -21.44 -7.53 0.10
N ALA A 201 -20.43 -7.79 0.96
CA ALA A 201 -20.46 -7.36 2.36
C ALA A 201 -20.24 -5.84 2.52
N GLY A 202 -19.82 -5.14 1.47
CA GLY A 202 -19.62 -3.71 1.43
C GLY A 202 -18.34 -3.28 2.13
N VAL A 203 -17.20 -3.92 1.85
CA VAL A 203 -15.88 -3.38 2.18
C VAL A 203 -15.59 -2.16 1.30
N ASP A 204 -14.80 -1.22 1.81
CA ASP A 204 -14.50 0.02 1.09
C ASP A 204 -13.40 -0.18 0.03
N GLY A 205 -12.58 -1.23 0.16
CA GLY A 205 -11.56 -1.57 -0.81
C GLY A 205 -10.98 -2.96 -0.61
N ILE A 206 -10.35 -3.50 -1.66
CA ILE A 206 -9.67 -4.80 -1.65
C ILE A 206 -8.32 -4.65 -2.34
N MET A 207 -7.25 -5.13 -1.69
CA MET A 207 -5.92 -5.27 -2.25
C MET A 207 -5.74 -6.72 -2.73
N SER A 208 -5.23 -6.88 -3.96
CA SER A 208 -5.07 -8.18 -4.61
C SER A 208 -3.87 -8.19 -5.55
N ASP A 209 -3.21 -9.35 -5.67
CA ASP A 209 -2.19 -9.61 -6.70
C ASP A 209 -2.81 -9.83 -8.09
N TYR A 210 -4.16 -9.94 -8.18
CA TYR A 210 -4.91 -10.22 -9.40
C TYR A 210 -5.97 -9.13 -9.67
N PRO A 211 -5.56 -7.93 -10.12
CA PRO A 211 -6.48 -6.80 -10.33
C PRO A 211 -7.58 -7.09 -11.36
N ASP A 212 -7.30 -7.89 -12.40
CA ASP A 212 -8.27 -8.32 -13.39
C ASP A 212 -9.44 -9.11 -12.77
N ARG A 213 -9.15 -10.03 -11.85
CA ARG A 213 -10.17 -10.80 -11.11
C ARG A 213 -10.99 -9.91 -10.20
N LEU A 214 -10.34 -8.96 -9.54
CA LEU A 214 -11.02 -8.03 -8.64
C LEU A 214 -11.96 -7.10 -9.41
N VAL A 215 -11.50 -6.53 -10.52
CA VAL A 215 -12.33 -5.70 -11.40
C VAL A 215 -13.55 -6.46 -11.91
N ALA A 216 -13.37 -7.73 -12.29
CA ALA A 216 -14.48 -8.59 -12.70
C ALA A 216 -15.47 -8.85 -11.54
N ALA A 217 -14.97 -9.09 -10.32
CA ALA A 217 -15.82 -9.31 -9.15
C ALA A 217 -16.66 -8.05 -8.80
N VAL A 218 -16.04 -6.87 -8.84
CA VAL A 218 -16.74 -5.59 -8.58
C VAL A 218 -17.83 -5.35 -9.62
N LYS A 219 -17.54 -5.53 -10.92
CA LYS A 219 -18.54 -5.34 -11.98
C LYS A 219 -19.75 -6.24 -11.83
N GLN A 220 -19.55 -7.53 -11.49
CA GLN A 220 -20.65 -8.49 -11.29
C GLN A 220 -21.60 -8.10 -10.16
N GLU A 221 -21.09 -7.46 -9.10
CA GLU A 221 -21.92 -7.05 -7.95
C GLU A 221 -22.58 -5.68 -8.14
N THR A 222 -22.09 -4.86 -9.10
CA THR A 222 -22.60 -3.51 -9.37
C THR A 222 -23.56 -3.45 -10.58
N GLU A 223 -23.56 -4.48 -11.43
CA GLU A 223 -24.52 -4.57 -12.54
C GLU A 223 -25.91 -4.96 -11.99
N PRO A 224 -26.98 -4.23 -12.37
CA PRO A 224 -28.32 -4.65 -11.99
C PRO A 224 -28.63 -6.04 -12.57
N VAL A 225 -29.15 -6.92 -11.74
CA VAL A 225 -29.69 -8.23 -12.19
C VAL A 225 -30.82 -7.93 -13.19
N PRO A 226 -30.78 -8.48 -14.42
CA PRO A 226 -31.78 -8.20 -15.46
C PRO A 226 -33.19 -8.66 -15.08
#